data_5f0fa59c976e28f23cd2f07a7065d367
#
_entry.id   5f0fa59c976e28f23cd2f07a7065d367
#
_cell.length_a   1.000
_cell.length_b   1.000
_cell.length_c   1.000
_cell.angle_alpha   90.00
_cell.angle_beta   90.00
_cell.angle_gamma   90.00
#
_symmetry.space_group_name_H-M   'P 1'
#
loop_
_entity.id
_entity.type
_entity.pdbx_description
1 polymer ?
#
loop_
_entity_poly.entity_id
_entity_poly.type
_entity_poly.pdbx_seq_one_letter_code
_entity_poly.pdbx_strand_id
1 'polypeptide(L)'
;VTLAACGGGNQNNTNTDNSTATKKQDVEITLVSFAVTKIAHEAIIPKFVEKWKQEHRQNVNFKQSYGGSGSQTRAVIDGLEADVVHLALALDTDKIAKAGLIQPGWEKEFPNNSIVSKSVGALVTREGNPKGIKTWEDLANDGVKLITADPKTSGIARWNFLALWNSVIKTGGDEAKATEFVTKAYKNVPILTKDAREATDVFFKQGQGDALINYENEIVLAQDKGLKVNYIIPDVNISIDNPIAIVDKNVDKHGNREVVEAFVKYLFTPEAQQEFAKVGFCPIDETIAKSQEFVDKYPPVKTLGTVQDLGGWDTVQRKFFDDGALFDQIQAKKR
;
A
#
# COMPACT_ATOMS: atom_id res chain seq x y z
N VAL A 1 -66.87 -45.35 40.30
CA VAL A 1 -66.27 -46.55 40.78
C VAL A 1 -64.88 -46.66 40.18
N THR A 2 -63.90 -46.37 40.98
CA THR A 2 -62.55 -46.91 41.23
C THR A 2 -61.91 -47.74 40.11
N LEU A 3 -60.66 -47.54 39.80
CA LEU A 3 -59.46 -48.04 40.47
C LEU A 3 -58.17 -47.62 39.80
N ALA A 4 -57.16 -47.40 40.62
CA ALA A 4 -55.80 -47.11 40.28
C ALA A 4 -55.03 -48.36 39.90
N ALA A 5 -53.94 -48.22 39.13
CA ALA A 5 -52.81 -49.14 39.17
C ALA A 5 -51.49 -48.41 38.83
N CYS A 6 -50.55 -48.44 39.75
CA CYS A 6 -49.15 -48.04 39.64
C CYS A 6 -48.34 -48.96 38.74
N GLY A 7 -47.43 -48.41 37.99
CA GLY A 7 -46.40 -49.14 37.30
C GLY A 7 -45.14 -48.26 37.11
N GLY A 8 -44.13 -48.51 37.95
CA GLY A 8 -42.86 -47.81 37.87
C GLY A 8 -42.05 -48.17 36.62
N GLY A 9 -41.42 -47.21 36.03
CA GLY A 9 -40.52 -47.38 34.90
C GLY A 9 -39.33 -46.43 34.99
N ASN A 10 -38.22 -46.98 35.11
CA ASN A 10 -36.87 -46.51 35.24
C ASN A 10 -36.52 -45.33 34.33
N GLN A 11 -36.16 -44.17 34.89
CA GLN A 11 -35.58 -43.06 34.17
C GLN A 11 -34.11 -43.31 33.95
N ASN A 12 -33.73 -43.72 32.75
CA ASN A 12 -32.37 -43.59 32.28
C ASN A 12 -32.19 -42.14 31.78
N ASN A 13 -31.56 -41.36 32.62
CA ASN A 13 -31.10 -40.00 32.30
C ASN A 13 -29.86 -40.13 31.43
N THR A 14 -30.00 -40.20 30.11
CA THR A 14 -28.90 -39.93 29.18
C THR A 14 -28.86 -38.42 28.95
N ASN A 15 -28.02 -37.71 29.72
CA ASN A 15 -27.56 -36.39 29.41
C ASN A 15 -26.80 -36.46 28.09
N THR A 16 -27.48 -36.24 27.00
CA THR A 16 -26.86 -35.79 25.74
C THR A 16 -26.54 -34.35 25.93
N ASP A 17 -25.29 -34.05 26.27
CA ASP A 17 -24.68 -32.73 26.11
C ASP A 17 -24.74 -32.37 24.64
N ASN A 18 -25.88 -31.85 24.21
CA ASN A 18 -26.05 -31.21 22.94
C ASN A 18 -25.54 -29.77 23.09
N SER A 19 -24.21 -29.62 23.20
CA SER A 19 -23.57 -28.31 23.00
C SER A 19 -23.75 -27.93 21.54
N THR A 20 -24.93 -27.46 21.16
CA THR A 20 -25.13 -26.69 19.95
C THR A 20 -24.30 -25.41 20.10
N ALA A 21 -23.03 -25.51 19.71
CA ALA A 21 -22.18 -24.33 19.56
C ALA A 21 -22.93 -23.39 18.61
N THR A 22 -23.51 -22.35 19.13
CA THR A 22 -24.23 -21.31 18.39
C THR A 22 -23.25 -20.73 17.36
N LYS A 23 -23.58 -20.89 16.07
CA LYS A 23 -22.82 -20.28 14.98
C LYS A 23 -22.85 -18.76 15.22
N LYS A 24 -21.68 -18.12 15.38
CA LYS A 24 -21.59 -16.66 15.49
C LYS A 24 -22.17 -16.03 14.22
N GLN A 25 -22.77 -14.85 14.35
CA GLN A 25 -23.24 -14.07 13.21
C GLN A 25 -22.06 -13.75 12.29
N ASP A 26 -22.29 -13.81 10.98
CA ASP A 26 -21.32 -13.40 9.97
C ASP A 26 -20.90 -11.95 10.20
N VAL A 27 -19.65 -11.62 9.99
CA VAL A 27 -19.08 -10.30 10.17
C VAL A 27 -18.48 -9.80 8.87
N GLU A 28 -18.52 -8.48 8.66
CA GLU A 28 -17.97 -7.84 7.48
C GLU A 28 -16.78 -6.94 7.86
N ILE A 29 -15.76 -6.91 7.02
CA ILE A 29 -14.63 -5.98 7.09
C ILE A 29 -14.57 -5.19 5.78
N THR A 30 -14.56 -3.88 5.87
CA THR A 30 -14.33 -2.98 4.73
C THR A 30 -12.86 -2.56 4.71
N LEU A 31 -12.12 -3.05 3.72
CA LEU A 31 -10.72 -2.72 3.47
C LEU A 31 -10.60 -1.69 2.36
N VAL A 32 -9.97 -0.56 2.66
CA VAL A 32 -9.69 0.51 1.70
C VAL A 32 -8.18 0.63 1.53
N SER A 33 -7.69 0.53 0.30
CA SER A 33 -6.25 0.46 0.05
C SER A 33 -5.83 1.14 -1.26
N PHE A 34 -4.53 1.35 -1.41
CA PHE A 34 -4.00 1.85 -2.67
C PHE A 34 -3.90 0.73 -3.73
N ALA A 35 -3.96 1.13 -5.00
CA ALA A 35 -4.29 0.24 -6.12
C ALA A 35 -3.42 -1.02 -6.23
N VAL A 36 -2.11 -0.90 -5.96
CA VAL A 36 -1.16 -1.99 -6.26
C VAL A 36 -1.15 -3.11 -5.21
N THR A 37 -1.77 -2.91 -4.05
CA THR A 37 -1.86 -3.93 -2.99
C THR A 37 -2.91 -5.00 -3.28
N LYS A 38 -3.81 -4.76 -4.23
CA LYS A 38 -4.94 -5.64 -4.51
C LYS A 38 -4.53 -7.10 -4.66
N ILE A 39 -3.49 -7.36 -5.44
CA ILE A 39 -3.05 -8.74 -5.73
C ILE A 39 -2.53 -9.46 -4.48
N ALA A 40 -1.83 -8.75 -3.58
CA ALA A 40 -1.39 -9.30 -2.31
C ALA A 40 -2.59 -9.61 -1.40
N HIS A 41 -3.53 -8.68 -1.28
CA HIS A 41 -4.73 -8.88 -0.47
C HIS A 41 -5.61 -10.03 -0.99
N GLU A 42 -5.74 -10.19 -2.31
CA GLU A 42 -6.47 -11.31 -2.92
C GLU A 42 -5.87 -12.68 -2.55
N ALA A 43 -4.55 -12.76 -2.33
CA ALA A 43 -3.88 -13.97 -1.87
C ALA A 43 -3.98 -14.17 -0.35
N ILE A 44 -3.99 -13.09 0.43
CA ILE A 44 -3.92 -13.12 1.90
C ILE A 44 -5.31 -13.30 2.52
N ILE A 45 -6.32 -12.57 2.05
CA ILE A 45 -7.67 -12.55 2.65
C ILE A 45 -8.30 -13.95 2.76
N PRO A 46 -8.28 -14.82 1.73
CA PRO A 46 -8.85 -16.15 1.84
C PRO A 46 -8.21 -17.00 2.95
N LYS A 47 -6.92 -16.86 3.18
CA LYS A 47 -6.18 -17.57 4.22
C LYS A 47 -6.60 -17.11 5.61
N PHE A 48 -6.73 -15.77 5.79
CA PHE A 48 -7.25 -15.20 7.03
C PHE A 48 -8.69 -15.66 7.32
N VAL A 49 -9.57 -15.58 6.32
CA VAL A 49 -10.98 -15.98 6.44
C VAL A 49 -11.11 -17.44 6.88
N GLU A 50 -10.34 -18.33 6.26
CA GLU A 50 -10.35 -19.75 6.62
C GLU A 50 -9.82 -19.97 8.04
N LYS A 51 -8.70 -19.34 8.40
CA LYS A 51 -8.13 -19.41 9.74
C LYS A 51 -9.13 -18.91 10.79
N TRP A 52 -9.73 -17.74 10.58
CA TRP A 52 -10.71 -17.18 11.50
C TRP A 52 -11.92 -18.09 11.68
N LYS A 53 -12.43 -18.64 10.57
CA LYS A 53 -13.56 -19.57 10.60
C LYS A 53 -13.27 -20.84 11.42
N GLN A 54 -12.07 -21.39 11.29
CA GLN A 54 -11.63 -22.55 12.06
C GLN A 54 -11.54 -22.25 13.57
N GLU A 55 -10.99 -21.08 13.92
CA GLU A 55 -10.73 -20.69 15.31
C GLU A 55 -11.99 -20.17 16.02
N HIS A 56 -12.85 -19.41 15.32
CA HIS A 56 -13.98 -18.67 15.91
C HIS A 56 -15.36 -19.17 15.46
N ARG A 57 -15.46 -20.10 14.50
CA ARG A 57 -16.72 -20.59 13.90
C ARG A 57 -17.58 -19.45 13.36
N GLN A 58 -16.95 -18.42 12.84
CA GLN A 58 -17.58 -17.22 12.30
C GLN A 58 -17.10 -16.99 10.87
N ASN A 59 -18.01 -16.67 9.95
CA ASN A 59 -17.63 -16.26 8.61
C ASN A 59 -17.27 -14.78 8.60
N VAL A 60 -16.27 -14.43 7.80
CA VAL A 60 -15.85 -13.05 7.55
C VAL A 60 -16.00 -12.75 6.07
N ASN A 61 -16.71 -11.67 5.76
CA ASN A 61 -16.85 -11.16 4.41
C ASN A 61 -16.04 -9.88 4.26
N PHE A 62 -15.38 -9.69 3.13
CA PHE A 62 -14.61 -8.48 2.84
C PHE A 62 -15.28 -7.65 1.75
N LYS A 63 -15.51 -6.36 2.05
CA LYS A 63 -15.67 -5.32 1.05
C LYS A 63 -14.31 -4.66 0.81
N GLN A 64 -13.95 -4.46 -0.44
CA GLN A 64 -12.63 -3.98 -0.81
C GLN A 64 -12.74 -2.81 -1.78
N SER A 65 -11.99 -1.74 -1.53
CA SER A 65 -11.86 -0.59 -2.42
C SER A 65 -10.37 -0.29 -2.67
N TYR A 66 -10.02 -0.13 -3.95
CA TYR A 66 -8.65 0.13 -4.39
C TYR A 66 -8.60 1.31 -5.33
N GLY A 67 -7.61 2.18 -5.16
CA GLY A 67 -7.41 3.36 -5.99
C GLY A 67 -6.17 4.14 -5.59
N GLY A 68 -6.01 5.37 -6.06
CA GLY A 68 -4.93 6.24 -5.60
C GLY A 68 -5.04 6.52 -4.10
N SER A 69 -3.92 6.44 -3.36
CA SER A 69 -3.91 6.57 -1.90
C SER A 69 -4.59 7.86 -1.42
N GLY A 70 -4.27 9.00 -2.04
CA GLY A 70 -4.89 10.27 -1.71
C GLY A 70 -6.39 10.32 -2.05
N SER A 71 -6.84 9.64 -3.11
CA SER A 71 -8.25 9.53 -3.45
C SER A 71 -9.01 8.66 -2.44
N GLN A 72 -8.41 7.54 -2.02
CA GLN A 72 -8.97 6.67 -0.98
C GLN A 72 -9.05 7.37 0.37
N THR A 73 -8.04 8.15 0.72
CA THR A 73 -8.03 8.99 1.92
C THR A 73 -9.23 9.96 1.93
N ARG A 74 -9.44 10.67 0.84
CA ARG A 74 -10.61 11.57 0.72
C ARG A 74 -11.92 10.81 0.82
N ALA A 75 -12.05 9.68 0.14
CA ALA A 75 -13.26 8.87 0.19
C ALA A 75 -13.62 8.45 1.63
N VAL A 76 -12.62 8.05 2.44
CA VAL A 76 -12.83 7.69 3.85
C VAL A 76 -13.25 8.90 4.67
N ILE A 77 -12.58 10.05 4.50
CA ILE A 77 -12.94 11.29 5.19
C ILE A 77 -14.35 11.74 4.81
N ASP A 78 -14.75 11.58 3.55
CA ASP A 78 -16.05 11.96 3.00
C ASP A 78 -17.17 10.95 3.32
N GLY A 79 -16.87 9.86 4.05
CA GLY A 79 -17.88 8.96 4.58
C GLY A 79 -17.86 7.52 4.06
N LEU A 80 -16.85 7.10 3.29
CA LEU A 80 -16.64 5.68 3.01
C LEU A 80 -16.25 4.98 4.31
N GLU A 81 -17.14 4.13 4.81
CA GLU A 81 -17.00 3.48 6.11
C GLU A 81 -15.98 2.32 6.08
N ALA A 82 -14.70 2.67 5.88
CA ALA A 82 -13.61 1.72 5.98
C ALA A 82 -13.40 1.27 7.43
N ASP A 83 -13.13 -0.01 7.66
CA ASP A 83 -12.66 -0.55 8.94
C ASP A 83 -11.14 -0.54 9.01
N VAL A 84 -10.50 -0.80 7.88
CA VAL A 84 -9.03 -0.84 7.73
C VAL A 84 -8.63 0.00 6.53
N VAL A 85 -7.60 0.80 6.72
CA VAL A 85 -6.92 1.49 5.62
C VAL A 85 -5.48 1.01 5.50
N HIS A 86 -5.09 0.57 4.29
CA HIS A 86 -3.71 0.26 3.94
C HIS A 86 -3.29 1.22 2.82
N LEU A 87 -2.61 2.29 3.19
CA LEU A 87 -2.32 3.42 2.31
C LEU A 87 -0.85 3.44 1.89
N ALA A 88 -0.54 4.23 0.87
CA ALA A 88 0.80 4.28 0.31
C ALA A 88 1.80 5.06 1.17
N LEU A 89 1.34 5.91 2.09
CA LEU A 89 2.19 6.75 2.93
C LEU A 89 1.48 7.18 4.21
N ALA A 90 2.25 7.40 5.27
CA ALA A 90 1.74 7.77 6.60
C ALA A 90 0.96 9.08 6.59
N LEU A 91 1.35 10.06 5.78
CA LEU A 91 0.61 11.32 5.64
C LEU A 91 -0.88 11.12 5.33
N ASP A 92 -1.19 10.16 4.47
CA ASP A 92 -2.58 9.89 4.09
C ASP A 92 -3.37 9.28 5.25
N THR A 93 -2.75 8.42 6.06
CA THR A 93 -3.32 7.91 7.31
C THR A 93 -3.50 9.03 8.34
N ASP A 94 -2.51 9.90 8.49
CA ASP A 94 -2.56 11.05 9.40
C ASP A 94 -3.70 12.03 9.07
N LYS A 95 -4.03 12.21 7.78
CA LYS A 95 -5.19 13.02 7.36
C LYS A 95 -6.50 12.43 7.87
N ILE A 96 -6.66 11.11 7.84
CA ILE A 96 -7.84 10.42 8.38
C ILE A 96 -7.88 10.55 9.91
N ALA A 97 -6.72 10.43 10.58
CA ALA A 97 -6.62 10.65 12.02
C ALA A 97 -6.96 12.10 12.41
N LYS A 98 -6.45 13.09 11.67
CA LYS A 98 -6.79 14.50 11.87
C LYS A 98 -8.27 14.80 11.65
N ALA A 99 -8.96 14.02 10.82
CA ALA A 99 -10.41 14.08 10.66
C ALA A 99 -11.19 13.40 11.81
N GLY A 100 -10.51 12.85 12.81
CA GLY A 100 -11.13 12.23 13.98
C GLY A 100 -11.69 10.83 13.77
N LEU A 101 -11.26 10.14 12.73
CA LEU A 101 -11.73 8.78 12.38
C LEU A 101 -10.79 7.68 12.90
N ILE A 102 -9.50 7.98 13.02
CA ILE A 102 -8.45 7.11 13.56
C ILE A 102 -7.92 7.72 14.85
N GLN A 103 -7.69 6.91 15.86
CA GLN A 103 -7.13 7.35 17.13
C GLN A 103 -5.70 7.89 16.98
N PRO A 104 -5.31 8.93 17.72
CA PRO A 104 -3.91 9.37 17.78
C PRO A 104 -3.01 8.25 18.28
N GLY A 105 -1.80 8.14 17.69
CA GLY A 105 -0.84 7.10 18.06
C GLY A 105 -1.03 5.79 17.29
N TRP A 106 -1.83 5.79 16.23
CA TRP A 106 -2.05 4.64 15.35
C TRP A 106 -0.74 3.98 14.86
N GLU A 107 0.32 4.76 14.70
CA GLU A 107 1.63 4.29 14.28
C GLU A 107 2.31 3.35 15.30
N LYS A 108 1.81 3.31 16.53
CA LYS A 108 2.34 2.46 17.62
C LYS A 108 1.47 1.24 17.91
N GLU A 109 0.35 1.08 17.21
CA GLU A 109 -0.58 -0.02 17.46
C GLU A 109 -0.05 -1.37 16.96
N PHE A 110 0.72 -1.37 15.88
CA PHE A 110 1.22 -2.58 15.24
C PHE A 110 2.74 -2.55 15.09
N PRO A 111 3.38 -3.73 14.87
CA PRO A 111 4.83 -3.81 14.69
C PRO A 111 5.36 -2.88 13.61
N ASN A 112 6.64 -2.54 13.68
CA ASN A 112 7.36 -1.76 12.68
C ASN A 112 6.70 -0.39 12.41
N ASN A 113 6.23 0.29 13.45
CA ASN A 113 5.48 1.55 13.37
C ASN A 113 4.24 1.47 12.46
N SER A 114 3.53 0.35 12.52
CA SER A 114 2.37 0.05 11.68
C SER A 114 2.67 0.05 10.17
N ILE A 115 3.93 -0.08 9.78
CA ILE A 115 4.35 -0.27 8.39
C ILE A 115 4.28 -1.76 8.06
N VAL A 116 3.40 -2.14 7.17
CA VAL A 116 3.09 -3.54 6.84
C VAL A 116 3.76 -4.05 5.58
N SER A 117 4.17 -3.15 4.69
CA SER A 117 4.93 -3.47 3.48
C SER A 117 5.83 -2.30 3.08
N LYS A 118 6.85 -2.58 2.28
CA LYS A 118 7.77 -1.59 1.74
C LYS A 118 8.01 -1.81 0.26
N SER A 119 8.48 -0.77 -0.41
CA SER A 119 8.90 -0.82 -1.80
C SER A 119 9.99 0.23 -2.07
N VAL A 120 10.45 0.31 -3.30
CA VAL A 120 11.33 1.37 -3.80
C VAL A 120 10.85 1.83 -5.17
N GLY A 121 11.37 2.96 -5.65
CA GLY A 121 11.09 3.45 -6.99
C GLY A 121 11.86 2.67 -8.04
N ALA A 122 11.18 2.23 -9.09
CA ALA A 122 11.75 1.62 -10.27
C ALA A 122 11.69 2.58 -11.46
N LEU A 123 12.76 2.62 -12.24
CA LEU A 123 12.85 3.35 -13.51
C LEU A 123 12.74 2.36 -14.66
N VAL A 124 11.66 2.46 -15.42
CA VAL A 124 11.32 1.59 -16.53
C VAL A 124 11.54 2.30 -17.84
N THR A 125 12.09 1.60 -18.82
CA THR A 125 12.30 2.12 -20.18
C THR A 125 11.68 1.20 -21.23
N ARG A 126 11.62 1.67 -22.45
CA ARG A 126 11.23 0.85 -23.59
C ARG A 126 12.24 -0.25 -23.85
N GLU A 127 11.81 -1.33 -24.50
CA GLU A 127 12.70 -2.40 -24.99
C GLU A 127 13.85 -1.78 -25.82
N GLY A 128 15.08 -2.21 -25.55
CA GLY A 128 16.27 -1.68 -26.20
C GLY A 128 16.68 -0.28 -25.74
N ASN A 129 15.94 0.36 -24.86
CA ASN A 129 16.23 1.67 -24.29
C ASN A 129 16.67 2.73 -25.31
N PRO A 130 15.87 3.07 -26.31
CA PRO A 130 16.26 3.92 -27.44
C PRO A 130 16.66 5.33 -27.04
N LYS A 131 16.26 5.80 -25.85
CA LYS A 131 16.63 7.11 -25.29
C LYS A 131 17.88 7.08 -24.40
N GLY A 132 18.46 5.90 -24.18
CA GLY A 132 19.65 5.73 -23.36
C GLY A 132 19.48 6.08 -21.88
N ILE A 133 18.27 5.99 -21.35
CA ILE A 133 17.91 6.36 -19.96
C ILE A 133 18.46 5.30 -19.01
N LYS A 134 19.36 5.68 -18.09
CA LYS A 134 20.02 4.77 -17.15
C LYS A 134 19.95 5.24 -15.70
N THR A 135 19.72 6.52 -15.48
CA THR A 135 19.70 7.15 -14.16
C THR A 135 18.49 8.07 -14.01
N TRP A 136 18.25 8.56 -12.80
CA TRP A 136 17.20 9.57 -12.58
C TRP A 136 17.47 10.86 -13.37
N GLU A 137 18.74 11.26 -13.50
CA GLU A 137 19.16 12.47 -14.19
C GLU A 137 18.74 12.48 -15.66
N ASP A 138 18.76 11.32 -16.31
CA ASP A 138 18.38 11.18 -17.72
C ASP A 138 16.91 11.54 -18.00
N LEU A 139 16.06 11.52 -16.96
CA LEU A 139 14.66 11.93 -17.08
C LEU A 139 14.47 13.42 -17.33
N ALA A 140 15.50 14.23 -17.05
CA ALA A 140 15.52 15.66 -17.34
C ALA A 140 16.02 16.00 -18.74
N ASN A 141 16.47 15.02 -19.53
CA ASN A 141 16.98 15.23 -20.89
C ASN A 141 15.83 15.68 -21.83
N ASP A 142 16.14 16.59 -22.72
CA ASP A 142 15.17 17.08 -23.71
C ASP A 142 14.66 15.94 -24.61
N GLY A 143 13.36 15.96 -24.88
CA GLY A 143 12.70 14.97 -25.74
C GLY A 143 12.41 13.62 -25.08
N VAL A 144 12.69 13.44 -23.79
CA VAL A 144 12.21 12.31 -22.99
C VAL A 144 10.74 12.55 -22.64
N LYS A 145 9.91 11.53 -22.76
CA LYS A 145 8.52 11.53 -22.29
C LYS A 145 8.40 10.62 -21.07
N LEU A 146 8.22 11.24 -19.90
CA LEU A 146 8.12 10.53 -18.63
C LEU A 146 6.66 10.29 -18.23
N ILE A 147 6.31 9.06 -17.91
CA ILE A 147 5.01 8.71 -17.31
C ILE A 147 5.18 8.59 -15.79
N THR A 148 4.33 9.27 -15.06
CA THR A 148 4.22 9.21 -13.60
C THR A 148 2.80 9.61 -13.16
N ALA A 149 2.46 9.32 -11.90
CA ALA A 149 1.14 9.66 -11.37
C ALA A 149 1.06 11.08 -10.79
N ASP A 150 -0.16 11.53 -10.48
CA ASP A 150 -0.46 12.83 -9.90
C ASP A 150 -0.31 12.80 -8.36
N PRO A 151 0.53 13.64 -7.75
CA PRO A 151 0.66 13.75 -6.29
C PRO A 151 -0.63 14.15 -5.57
N LYS A 152 -1.59 14.74 -6.25
CA LYS A 152 -2.90 15.11 -5.67
C LYS A 152 -3.82 13.89 -5.46
N THR A 153 -3.58 12.78 -6.17
CA THR A 153 -4.44 11.59 -6.11
C THR A 153 -3.69 10.32 -5.69
N SER A 154 -2.40 10.24 -6.00
CA SER A 154 -1.60 9.01 -5.90
C SER A 154 -0.44 9.14 -4.92
N GLY A 155 -0.28 8.13 -4.07
CA GLY A 155 0.84 8.08 -3.13
C GLY A 155 2.19 7.87 -3.84
N ILE A 156 2.25 6.99 -4.86
CA ILE A 156 3.50 6.78 -5.61
C ILE A 156 4.04 8.07 -6.21
N ALA A 157 3.17 8.97 -6.63
CA ALA A 157 3.61 10.22 -7.24
C ALA A 157 4.41 11.10 -6.28
N ARG A 158 4.04 11.11 -4.99
CA ARG A 158 4.81 11.79 -3.95
C ARG A 158 6.15 11.10 -3.73
N TRP A 159 6.15 9.77 -3.63
CA TRP A 159 7.39 9.00 -3.51
C TRP A 159 8.31 9.17 -4.72
N ASN A 160 7.78 9.17 -5.95
CA ASN A 160 8.56 9.43 -7.16
C ASN A 160 9.22 10.81 -7.12
N PHE A 161 8.47 11.85 -6.75
CA PHE A 161 9.01 13.20 -6.60
C PHE A 161 10.15 13.22 -5.58
N LEU A 162 9.96 12.57 -4.43
CA LEU A 162 10.96 12.51 -3.38
C LEU A 162 12.19 11.67 -3.79
N ALA A 163 12.02 10.61 -4.57
CA ALA A 163 13.14 9.83 -5.10
C ALA A 163 14.02 10.69 -6.02
N LEU A 164 13.39 11.45 -6.92
CA LEU A 164 14.08 12.40 -7.80
C LEU A 164 14.79 13.50 -7.02
N TRP A 165 14.11 14.11 -6.06
CA TRP A 165 14.69 15.13 -5.19
C TRP A 165 15.89 14.59 -4.41
N ASN A 166 15.69 13.44 -3.80
CA ASN A 166 16.69 12.79 -2.96
C ASN A 166 17.93 12.37 -3.74
N SER A 167 17.79 12.01 -5.03
CA SER A 167 18.94 11.66 -5.88
C SER A 167 19.93 12.81 -5.99
N VAL A 168 19.47 14.06 -6.04
CA VAL A 168 20.34 15.24 -6.06
C VAL A 168 20.96 15.51 -4.68
N ILE A 169 20.14 15.50 -3.63
CA ILE A 169 20.59 15.82 -2.27
C ILE A 169 21.63 14.79 -1.78
N LYS A 170 21.39 13.51 -1.97
CA LYS A 170 22.26 12.42 -1.50
C LYS A 170 23.55 12.27 -2.31
N THR A 171 23.65 12.92 -3.47
CA THR A 171 24.88 12.97 -4.29
C THR A 171 25.65 14.28 -4.13
N GLY A 172 25.32 15.09 -3.13
CA GLY A 172 26.04 16.33 -2.78
C GLY A 172 25.51 17.58 -3.44
N GLY A 173 24.35 17.52 -4.10
CA GLY A 173 23.64 18.70 -4.59
C GLY A 173 22.89 19.42 -3.47
N ASP A 174 22.49 20.65 -3.76
CA ASP A 174 21.68 21.48 -2.88
C ASP A 174 20.21 21.54 -3.33
N GLU A 175 19.37 22.23 -2.56
CA GLU A 175 17.95 22.39 -2.86
C GLU A 175 17.68 23.15 -4.16
N ALA A 176 18.55 24.09 -4.56
CA ALA A 176 18.41 24.82 -5.81
C ALA A 176 18.59 23.88 -7.00
N LYS A 177 19.63 23.05 -6.97
CA LYS A 177 19.88 22.02 -7.99
C LYS A 177 18.78 20.96 -8.01
N ALA A 178 18.29 20.53 -6.84
CA ALA A 178 17.18 19.60 -6.76
C ALA A 178 15.89 20.20 -7.37
N THR A 179 15.59 21.47 -7.09
CA THR A 179 14.45 22.18 -7.68
C THR A 179 14.58 22.28 -9.20
N GLU A 180 15.77 22.63 -9.70
CA GLU A 180 16.03 22.70 -11.14
C GLU A 180 15.81 21.33 -11.81
N PHE A 181 16.38 20.28 -11.22
CA PHE A 181 16.29 18.92 -11.74
C PHE A 181 14.84 18.42 -11.79
N VAL A 182 14.10 18.49 -10.68
CA VAL A 182 12.70 18.03 -10.67
C VAL A 182 11.82 18.86 -11.60
N THR A 183 12.10 20.17 -11.75
CA THR A 183 11.39 21.03 -12.69
C THR A 183 11.58 20.54 -14.13
N LYS A 184 12.82 20.23 -14.52
CA LYS A 184 13.14 19.70 -15.86
C LYS A 184 12.50 18.31 -16.08
N ALA A 185 12.62 17.39 -15.11
CA ALA A 185 12.03 16.07 -15.21
C ALA A 185 10.49 16.13 -15.36
N TYR A 186 9.81 16.96 -14.57
CA TYR A 186 8.35 17.12 -14.65
C TYR A 186 7.90 17.91 -15.90
N LYS A 187 8.74 18.74 -16.50
CA LYS A 187 8.47 19.33 -17.83
C LYS A 187 8.28 18.23 -18.88
N ASN A 188 8.96 17.12 -18.74
CA ASN A 188 8.91 15.96 -19.62
C ASN A 188 7.72 15.03 -19.36
N VAL A 189 6.85 15.32 -18.39
CA VAL A 189 5.65 14.52 -18.07
C VAL A 189 4.46 15.01 -18.89
N PRO A 190 4.03 14.31 -19.95
CA PRO A 190 2.90 14.74 -20.76
C PRO A 190 1.56 14.57 -20.08
N ILE A 191 1.42 13.53 -19.24
CA ILE A 191 0.18 13.15 -18.57
C ILE A 191 0.51 12.74 -17.13
N LEU A 192 -0.26 13.24 -16.17
CA LEU A 192 -0.27 12.76 -14.79
C LEU A 192 -1.43 11.76 -14.64
N THR A 193 -1.12 10.51 -14.35
CA THR A 193 -2.13 9.47 -14.17
C THR A 193 -2.74 9.52 -12.76
N LYS A 194 -3.94 8.97 -12.58
CA LYS A 194 -4.64 9.01 -11.28
C LYS A 194 -3.97 8.15 -10.21
N ASP A 195 -3.31 7.06 -10.61
CA ASP A 195 -2.62 6.14 -9.71
C ASP A 195 -1.51 5.33 -10.41
N ALA A 196 -0.80 4.51 -9.63
CA ALA A 196 0.31 3.69 -10.10
C ALA A 196 -0.12 2.65 -11.15
N ARG A 197 -1.31 2.06 -11.01
CA ARG A 197 -1.80 1.05 -11.93
C ARG A 197 -2.12 1.66 -13.29
N GLU A 198 -2.76 2.82 -13.31
CA GLU A 198 -3.01 3.55 -14.55
C GLU A 198 -1.71 3.97 -15.23
N ALA A 199 -0.67 4.36 -14.45
CA ALA A 199 0.65 4.67 -15.02
C ALA A 199 1.25 3.47 -15.75
N THR A 200 1.18 2.27 -15.16
CA THR A 200 1.58 1.02 -15.80
C THR A 200 0.79 0.77 -17.08
N ASP A 201 -0.53 0.93 -17.04
CA ASP A 201 -1.40 0.70 -18.20
C ASP A 201 -1.14 1.71 -19.33
N VAL A 202 -0.94 2.99 -19.03
CA VAL A 202 -0.57 4.02 -20.01
C VAL A 202 0.75 3.68 -20.68
N PHE A 203 1.74 3.27 -19.89
CA PHE A 203 3.04 2.90 -20.44
C PHE A 203 2.96 1.60 -21.27
N PHE A 204 2.55 0.49 -20.70
CA PHE A 204 2.64 -0.82 -21.33
C PHE A 204 1.51 -1.11 -22.33
N LYS A 205 0.25 -0.77 -21.99
CA LYS A 205 -0.91 -1.11 -22.85
C LYS A 205 -1.19 -0.07 -23.91
N GLN A 206 -1.01 1.23 -23.57
CA GLN A 206 -1.25 2.31 -24.51
C GLN A 206 0.01 2.75 -25.26
N GLY A 207 1.18 2.21 -24.90
CA GLY A 207 2.45 2.48 -25.58
C GLY A 207 2.96 3.92 -25.45
N GLN A 208 2.51 4.68 -24.43
CA GLN A 208 2.88 6.08 -24.24
C GLN A 208 4.13 6.22 -23.36
N GLY A 209 4.93 7.25 -23.63
CA GLY A 209 6.13 7.60 -22.88
C GLY A 209 7.38 6.82 -23.30
N ASP A 210 8.54 7.33 -22.95
CA ASP A 210 9.86 6.71 -23.14
C ASP A 210 10.34 6.07 -21.84
N ALA A 211 9.91 6.63 -20.70
CA ALA A 211 10.20 6.14 -19.37
C ALA A 211 8.95 6.17 -18.48
N LEU A 212 8.95 5.31 -17.47
CA LEU A 212 7.95 5.24 -16.41
C LEU A 212 8.67 5.16 -15.07
N ILE A 213 8.23 5.95 -14.08
CA ILE A 213 8.60 5.74 -12.68
C ILE A 213 7.42 5.14 -11.96
N ASN A 214 7.65 4.00 -11.29
CA ASN A 214 6.61 3.33 -10.51
C ASN A 214 7.21 2.54 -9.35
N TYR A 215 6.38 1.90 -8.52
CA TYR A 215 6.82 0.94 -7.52
C TYR A 215 7.53 -0.25 -8.16
N GLU A 216 8.60 -0.74 -7.53
CA GLU A 216 9.25 -1.98 -7.96
C GLU A 216 8.26 -3.16 -7.99
N ASN A 217 7.41 -3.30 -6.96
CA ASN A 217 6.42 -4.37 -6.91
C ASN A 217 5.42 -4.34 -8.07
N GLU A 218 5.05 -3.15 -8.55
CA GLU A 218 4.17 -3.02 -9.72
C GLU A 218 4.86 -3.49 -11.00
N ILE A 219 6.15 -3.24 -11.11
CA ILE A 219 6.96 -3.63 -12.27
C ILE A 219 7.22 -5.15 -12.27
N VAL A 220 7.55 -5.70 -11.11
CA VAL A 220 7.68 -7.16 -10.94
C VAL A 220 6.38 -7.87 -11.30
N LEU A 221 5.25 -7.35 -10.85
CA LEU A 221 3.94 -7.90 -11.21
C LEU A 221 3.68 -7.84 -12.73
N ALA A 222 4.12 -6.77 -13.40
CA ALA A 222 4.00 -6.66 -14.85
C ALA A 222 4.84 -7.74 -15.56
N GLN A 223 6.04 -8.03 -15.09
CA GLN A 223 6.88 -9.13 -15.59
C GLN A 223 6.22 -10.50 -15.36
N ASP A 224 5.70 -10.75 -14.17
CA ASP A 224 5.03 -12.01 -13.81
C ASP A 224 3.78 -12.26 -14.70
N LYS A 225 3.16 -11.20 -15.18
CA LYS A 225 2.05 -11.27 -16.17
C LYS A 225 2.52 -11.41 -17.61
N GLY A 226 3.81 -11.61 -17.84
CA GLY A 226 4.39 -11.87 -19.17
C GLY A 226 4.69 -10.62 -19.99
N LEU A 227 4.65 -9.43 -19.41
CA LEU A 227 5.08 -8.22 -20.10
C LEU A 227 6.61 -8.19 -20.18
N LYS A 228 7.12 -7.78 -21.35
CA LYS A 228 8.55 -7.49 -21.50
C LYS A 228 8.86 -6.17 -20.82
N VAL A 229 9.58 -6.24 -19.71
CA VAL A 229 9.92 -5.08 -18.89
C VAL A 229 11.43 -4.90 -18.88
N ASN A 230 11.88 -3.70 -19.24
CA ASN A 230 13.25 -3.26 -19.05
C ASN A 230 13.25 -2.20 -17.96
N TYR A 231 13.81 -2.52 -16.78
CA TYR A 231 13.85 -1.59 -15.66
C TYR A 231 15.16 -1.69 -14.87
N ILE A 232 15.42 -0.66 -14.14
CA ILE A 232 16.50 -0.57 -13.17
C ILE A 232 15.98 -0.03 -11.83
N ILE A 233 16.67 -0.40 -10.77
CA ILE A 233 16.52 0.26 -9.46
C ILE A 233 17.72 1.18 -9.32
N PRO A 234 17.55 2.51 -9.42
CA PRO A 234 18.65 3.44 -9.32
C PRO A 234 19.38 3.36 -7.98
N ASP A 235 20.68 3.60 -8.00
CA ASP A 235 21.59 3.50 -6.84
C ASP A 235 21.14 4.35 -5.64
N VAL A 236 20.61 5.54 -5.90
CA VAL A 236 20.00 6.41 -4.89
C VAL A 236 18.49 6.33 -5.01
N ASN A 237 17.83 5.94 -3.93
CA ASN A 237 16.39 5.75 -3.90
C ASN A 237 15.80 6.21 -2.55
N ILE A 238 14.51 6.00 -2.37
CA ILE A 238 13.80 6.30 -1.13
C ILE A 238 13.05 5.06 -0.64
N SER A 239 13.06 4.82 0.67
CA SER A 239 12.24 3.78 1.29
C SER A 239 10.77 4.19 1.18
N ILE A 240 10.00 3.40 0.49
CA ILE A 240 8.55 3.56 0.36
C ILE A 240 7.92 2.70 1.45
N ASP A 241 7.44 3.36 2.50
CA ASP A 241 6.86 2.70 3.67
C ASP A 241 5.33 2.80 3.60
N ASN A 242 4.66 1.65 3.58
CA ASN A 242 3.21 1.57 3.44
C ASN A 242 2.56 1.24 4.78
N PRO A 243 1.85 2.19 5.40
CA PRO A 243 1.20 2.01 6.68
C PRO A 243 -0.14 1.29 6.57
N ILE A 244 -0.52 0.66 7.67
CA ILE A 244 -1.86 0.13 7.90
C ILE A 244 -2.42 0.70 9.20
N ALA A 245 -3.70 0.98 9.24
CA ALA A 245 -4.37 1.48 10.42
C ALA A 245 -5.82 1.01 10.50
N ILE A 246 -6.33 0.90 11.71
CA ILE A 246 -7.74 0.66 12.00
C ILE A 246 -8.45 2.02 12.00
N VAL A 247 -9.61 2.08 11.37
CA VAL A 247 -10.47 3.27 11.41
C VAL A 247 -11.40 3.15 12.61
N ASP A 248 -10.92 3.58 13.77
CA ASP A 248 -11.52 3.34 15.07
C ASP A 248 -13.00 3.69 15.14
N LYS A 249 -13.37 4.87 14.63
CA LYS A 249 -14.76 5.33 14.65
C LYS A 249 -15.70 4.38 13.92
N ASN A 250 -15.24 3.78 12.83
CA ASN A 250 -16.05 2.86 12.04
C ASN A 250 -16.13 1.47 12.67
N VAL A 251 -15.00 0.92 13.17
CA VAL A 251 -15.03 -0.39 13.83
C VAL A 251 -15.84 -0.37 15.12
N ASP A 252 -15.83 0.75 15.84
CA ASP A 252 -16.70 0.91 17.03
C ASP A 252 -18.17 0.97 16.64
N LYS A 253 -18.52 1.66 15.55
CA LYS A 253 -19.86 1.69 14.98
C LYS A 253 -20.32 0.32 14.51
N HIS A 254 -19.45 -0.42 13.83
CA HIS A 254 -19.77 -1.73 13.25
C HIS A 254 -19.72 -2.86 14.27
N GLY A 255 -19.07 -2.65 15.43
CA GLY A 255 -18.91 -3.66 16.48
C GLY A 255 -18.05 -4.85 16.06
N ASN A 256 -17.11 -4.64 15.12
CA ASN A 256 -16.28 -5.69 14.52
C ASN A 256 -14.79 -5.59 14.89
N ARG A 257 -14.43 -4.82 15.93
CA ARG A 257 -13.03 -4.55 16.33
C ARG A 257 -12.20 -5.80 16.50
N GLU A 258 -12.72 -6.84 17.16
CA GLU A 258 -11.97 -8.08 17.42
C GLU A 258 -11.43 -8.72 16.12
N VAL A 259 -12.29 -8.89 15.14
CA VAL A 259 -11.91 -9.52 13.87
C VAL A 259 -11.04 -8.58 13.02
N VAL A 260 -11.26 -7.28 13.08
CA VAL A 260 -10.47 -6.27 12.37
C VAL A 260 -9.04 -6.24 12.91
N GLU A 261 -8.86 -6.20 14.25
CA GLU A 261 -7.53 -6.28 14.86
C GLU A 261 -6.83 -7.59 14.53
N ALA A 262 -7.54 -8.70 14.54
CA ALA A 262 -6.99 -10.00 14.16
C ALA A 262 -6.53 -10.02 12.70
N PHE A 263 -7.31 -9.43 11.79
CA PHE A 263 -6.91 -9.30 10.39
C PHE A 263 -5.64 -8.45 10.22
N VAL A 264 -5.58 -7.28 10.85
CA VAL A 264 -4.39 -6.42 10.76
C VAL A 264 -3.17 -7.13 11.34
N LYS A 265 -3.29 -7.78 12.51
CA LYS A 265 -2.20 -8.59 13.10
C LYS A 265 -1.76 -9.72 12.17
N TYR A 266 -2.70 -10.35 11.48
CA TYR A 266 -2.40 -11.42 10.53
C TYR A 266 -1.51 -10.96 9.38
N LEU A 267 -1.68 -9.72 8.90
CA LEU A 267 -0.84 -9.15 7.84
C LEU A 267 0.65 -9.05 8.21
N PHE A 268 0.97 -9.02 9.51
CA PHE A 268 2.35 -9.04 10.01
C PHE A 268 2.91 -10.44 10.23
N THR A 269 2.13 -11.49 10.04
CA THR A 269 2.62 -12.87 10.17
C THR A 269 3.54 -13.24 9.02
N PRO A 270 4.49 -14.19 9.23
CA PRO A 270 5.37 -14.67 8.15
C PRO A 270 4.58 -15.17 6.93
N GLU A 271 3.42 -15.83 7.15
CA GLU A 271 2.57 -16.32 6.08
C GLU A 271 2.06 -15.19 5.17
N ALA A 272 1.53 -14.11 5.75
CA ALA A 272 1.06 -12.96 4.98
C ALA A 272 2.23 -12.19 4.36
N GLN A 273 3.34 -12.04 5.07
CA GLN A 273 4.55 -11.38 4.57
C GLN A 273 5.17 -12.12 3.39
N GLN A 274 5.07 -13.44 3.36
CA GLN A 274 5.47 -14.23 2.19
C GLN A 274 4.61 -13.91 0.95
N GLU A 275 3.31 -13.68 1.11
CA GLU A 275 2.45 -13.28 0.00
C GLU A 275 2.79 -11.88 -0.52
N PHE A 276 3.12 -10.93 0.37
CA PHE A 276 3.64 -9.62 -0.06
C PHE A 276 4.95 -9.77 -0.86
N ALA A 277 5.89 -10.59 -0.38
CA ALA A 277 7.17 -10.83 -1.05
C ALA A 277 6.99 -11.46 -2.44
N LYS A 278 6.08 -12.40 -2.61
CA LYS A 278 5.79 -13.05 -3.90
C LYS A 278 5.38 -12.06 -5.00
N VAL A 279 4.69 -10.98 -4.63
CA VAL A 279 4.22 -9.96 -5.57
C VAL A 279 5.10 -8.72 -5.58
N GLY A 280 6.33 -8.82 -5.07
CA GLY A 280 7.37 -7.81 -5.22
C GLY A 280 7.46 -6.74 -4.15
N PHE A 281 6.64 -6.80 -3.09
CA PHE A 281 6.86 -5.94 -1.93
C PHE A 281 8.06 -6.40 -1.11
N CYS A 282 8.80 -5.45 -0.56
CA CYS A 282 9.81 -5.75 0.44
C CYS A 282 9.10 -6.13 1.75
N PRO A 283 9.26 -7.36 2.24
CA PRO A 283 8.61 -7.78 3.48
C PRO A 283 9.24 -7.08 4.68
N ILE A 284 8.45 -6.88 5.73
CA ILE A 284 8.96 -6.38 7.00
C ILE A 284 9.48 -7.52 7.90
N ASP A 285 9.12 -8.76 7.58
CA ASP A 285 9.69 -9.95 8.24
C ASP A 285 11.15 -10.11 7.82
N GLU A 286 12.07 -9.97 8.79
CA GLU A 286 13.50 -9.98 8.52
C GLU A 286 13.99 -11.35 8.00
N THR A 287 13.37 -12.44 8.40
CA THR A 287 13.76 -13.78 7.94
C THR A 287 13.48 -13.91 6.44
N ILE A 288 12.32 -13.43 5.99
CA ILE A 288 11.95 -13.45 4.58
C ILE A 288 12.80 -12.44 3.81
N ALA A 289 12.96 -11.21 4.32
CA ALA A 289 13.73 -10.16 3.66
C ALA A 289 15.22 -10.51 3.48
N LYS A 290 15.77 -11.33 4.36
CA LYS A 290 17.16 -11.81 4.31
C LYS A 290 17.30 -13.19 3.66
N SER A 291 16.21 -13.82 3.22
CA SER A 291 16.28 -15.11 2.53
C SER A 291 17.04 -14.98 1.22
N GLN A 292 17.79 -16.02 0.84
CA GLN A 292 18.56 -16.02 -0.40
C GLN A 292 17.65 -15.80 -1.62
N GLU A 293 16.51 -16.44 -1.65
CA GLU A 293 15.50 -16.29 -2.70
C GLU A 293 15.08 -14.83 -2.88
N PHE A 294 14.80 -14.11 -1.77
CA PHE A 294 14.39 -12.71 -1.83
C PHE A 294 15.53 -11.79 -2.25
N VAL A 295 16.73 -11.95 -1.67
CA VAL A 295 17.90 -11.12 -1.96
C VAL A 295 18.38 -11.29 -3.40
N ASP A 296 18.32 -12.50 -3.96
CA ASP A 296 18.66 -12.76 -5.35
C ASP A 296 17.69 -12.07 -6.34
N LYS A 297 16.41 -12.04 -5.97
CA LYS A 297 15.36 -11.39 -6.78
C LYS A 297 15.34 -9.87 -6.62
N TYR A 298 15.61 -9.37 -5.42
CA TYR A 298 15.54 -7.96 -5.05
C TYR A 298 16.85 -7.51 -4.39
N PRO A 299 17.90 -7.21 -5.17
CA PRO A 299 19.14 -6.72 -4.62
C PRO A 299 18.96 -5.45 -3.79
N PRO A 300 19.68 -5.28 -2.67
CA PRO A 300 19.55 -4.10 -1.83
C PRO A 300 19.95 -2.83 -2.58
N VAL A 301 19.22 -1.74 -2.33
CA VAL A 301 19.53 -0.41 -2.88
C VAL A 301 20.80 0.13 -2.22
N LYS A 302 21.70 0.71 -3.01
CA LYS A 302 23.01 1.18 -2.56
C LYS A 302 22.91 2.36 -1.58
N THR A 303 22.07 3.35 -1.87
CA THR A 303 21.81 4.51 -1.01
C THR A 303 20.31 4.69 -0.88
N LEU A 304 19.75 4.26 0.24
CA LEU A 304 18.33 4.33 0.53
C LEU A 304 18.06 5.47 1.52
N GLY A 305 17.42 6.54 1.04
CA GLY A 305 16.94 7.63 1.88
C GLY A 305 15.57 7.32 2.48
N THR A 306 15.16 8.15 3.41
CA THR A 306 13.84 8.09 4.07
C THR A 306 13.15 9.43 4.01
N VAL A 307 11.85 9.45 4.25
CA VAL A 307 11.11 10.71 4.38
C VAL A 307 11.57 11.53 5.60
N GLN A 308 12.12 10.87 6.64
CA GLN A 308 12.69 11.52 7.82
C GLN A 308 13.94 12.33 7.48
N ASP A 309 14.76 11.88 6.53
CA ASP A 309 15.90 12.65 6.03
C ASP A 309 15.48 13.99 5.41
N LEU A 310 14.22 14.11 5.01
CA LEU A 310 13.61 15.31 4.42
C LEU A 310 12.77 16.12 5.43
N GLY A 311 12.85 15.77 6.72
CA GLY A 311 12.14 16.45 7.80
C GLY A 311 10.75 15.89 8.12
N GLY A 312 10.41 14.69 7.61
CA GLY A 312 9.13 14.01 7.84
C GLY A 312 8.00 14.51 6.95
N TRP A 313 6.86 13.81 6.99
CA TRP A 313 5.74 14.05 6.09
C TRP A 313 5.12 15.44 6.19
N ASP A 314 5.00 16.02 7.39
CA ASP A 314 4.44 17.36 7.55
C ASP A 314 5.29 18.43 6.85
N THR A 315 6.63 18.30 6.95
CA THR A 315 7.57 19.19 6.26
C THR A 315 7.53 18.99 4.75
N VAL A 316 7.56 17.74 4.30
CA VAL A 316 7.48 17.36 2.89
C VAL A 316 6.18 17.85 2.26
N GLN A 317 5.04 17.67 2.94
CA GLN A 317 3.75 18.12 2.43
C GLN A 317 3.72 19.64 2.23
N ARG A 318 4.12 20.41 3.25
CA ARG A 318 4.15 21.88 3.15
C ARG A 318 5.09 22.38 2.08
N LYS A 319 6.26 21.76 1.95
CA LYS A 319 7.29 22.20 1.01
C LYS A 319 6.95 21.89 -0.44
N PHE A 320 6.40 20.71 -0.70
CA PHE A 320 6.28 20.18 -2.05
C PHE A 320 4.86 20.07 -2.58
N PHE A 321 3.86 19.73 -1.74
CA PHE A 321 2.57 19.22 -2.21
C PHE A 321 1.34 19.98 -1.73
N ASP A 322 1.45 20.90 -0.77
CA ASP A 322 0.35 21.79 -0.41
C ASP A 322 -0.04 22.67 -1.61
N ASP A 323 -1.26 23.19 -1.57
CA ASP A 323 -1.73 24.09 -2.63
C ASP A 323 -0.80 25.30 -2.76
N GLY A 324 -0.33 25.52 -3.98
CA GLY A 324 0.67 26.56 -4.29
C GLY A 324 2.12 26.22 -3.91
N ALA A 325 2.40 25.04 -3.36
CA ALA A 325 3.77 24.60 -3.07
C ALA A 325 4.56 24.26 -4.36
N LEU A 326 5.78 23.73 -4.19
CA LEU A 326 6.72 23.57 -5.30
C LEU A 326 6.14 22.78 -6.48
N PHE A 327 5.40 21.70 -6.24
CA PHE A 327 4.80 20.91 -7.31
C PHE A 327 3.82 21.74 -8.16
N ASP A 328 2.94 22.53 -7.51
CA ASP A 328 1.99 23.40 -8.22
C ASP A 328 2.72 24.49 -9.02
N GLN A 329 3.80 25.04 -8.48
CA GLN A 329 4.64 26.02 -9.17
C GLN A 329 5.31 25.42 -10.42
N ILE A 330 5.77 24.16 -10.34
CA ILE A 330 6.32 23.43 -11.49
C ILE A 330 5.24 23.23 -12.56
N GLN A 331 4.03 22.78 -12.16
CA GLN A 331 2.94 22.58 -13.11
C GLN A 331 2.48 23.90 -13.78
N ALA A 332 2.48 25.01 -13.04
CA ALA A 332 2.12 26.32 -13.59
C ALA A 332 3.10 26.80 -14.68
N LYS A 333 4.39 26.43 -14.58
CA LYS A 333 5.42 26.78 -15.58
C LYS A 333 5.34 25.98 -16.88
N LYS A 334 4.52 24.90 -16.91
CA LYS A 334 4.29 24.08 -18.12
C LYS A 334 3.24 24.66 -19.06
N ARG A 335 2.41 25.57 -18.55
CA ARG A 335 1.38 26.29 -19.30
C ARG A 335 1.95 27.55 -19.93
#